data_6605a0e5641cd25ef145ab152fe73db4
#
_entry.id   6605a0e5641cd25ef145ab152fe73db4
#
_cell.length_a   1.000
_cell.length_b   1.000
_cell.length_c   1.000
_cell.angle_alpha   90.00
_cell.angle_beta   90.00
_cell.angle_gamma   90.00
#
_symmetry.space_group_name_H-M   'P 1'
#
loop_
_entity.id
_entity.type
_entity.pdbx_description
1 polymer ?
#
loop_
_entity_poly.entity_id
_entity_poly.type
_entity_poly.pdbx_seq_one_letter_code
_entity_poly.pdbx_strand_id
1 'polypeptide(L)'
;MVEVGEMTEEKFLNQTYQLETQADTLAHYEAWADTYDEEITENDYAQPERCATALAQYSTSKEIDVLDIGCGSGLSGLALSNSGFENIDGCDFSPAMLEKAKHTNAYRQLFIADINEELAIEAETYDAVSAVGVLAFAHIRTEALRHMLRVIKSNGLLVIGLNEHYWEGDSVGDKIRTLCEEGVADLLFEEYGDHLPGANIGGWVAVLRKK
;
A
#
# COMPACT_ATOMS: atom_id res chain seq x y z
N MET A 1 -31.36 -0.68 -39.29
CA MET A 1 -30.52 -1.44 -38.35
C MET A 1 -29.67 -0.43 -37.64
N VAL A 2 -29.99 -0.16 -36.38
CA VAL A 2 -29.18 0.72 -35.51
C VAL A 2 -28.18 -0.20 -34.86
N GLU A 3 -26.88 0.01 -35.11
CA GLU A 3 -25.80 -0.65 -34.37
C GLU A 3 -25.94 -0.27 -32.90
N VAL A 4 -26.23 -1.26 -32.07
CA VAL A 4 -26.10 -1.17 -30.63
C VAL A 4 -24.58 -1.18 -30.39
N GLY A 5 -24.01 0.01 -30.16
CA GLY A 5 -22.62 0.14 -29.69
C GLY A 5 -22.50 -0.66 -28.41
N GLU A 6 -21.55 -1.60 -28.38
CA GLU A 6 -21.07 -2.22 -27.17
C GLU A 6 -20.61 -1.10 -26.23
N MET A 7 -21.35 -0.85 -25.17
CA MET A 7 -20.85 -0.12 -24.02
C MET A 7 -19.72 -0.98 -23.44
N THR A 8 -18.49 -0.62 -23.73
CA THR A 8 -17.35 -1.18 -22.99
C THR A 8 -17.57 -0.86 -21.52
N GLU A 9 -17.78 -1.89 -20.70
CA GLU A 9 -17.80 -1.74 -19.25
C GLU A 9 -16.51 -1.04 -18.85
N GLU A 10 -16.67 0.13 -18.25
CA GLU A 10 -15.53 0.92 -17.79
C GLU A 10 -14.88 0.13 -16.65
N LYS A 11 -13.64 -0.34 -16.83
CA LYS A 11 -12.97 -1.17 -15.85
C LYS A 11 -12.87 -0.41 -14.51
N PHE A 12 -13.01 -1.12 -13.39
CA PHE A 12 -12.94 -0.55 -12.04
C PHE A 12 -11.64 0.24 -11.80
N LEU A 13 -10.52 -0.22 -12.37
CA LEU A 13 -9.24 0.48 -12.29
C LEU A 13 -9.34 1.95 -12.73
N ASN A 14 -10.06 2.26 -13.82
CA ASN A 14 -10.22 3.62 -14.32
C ASN A 14 -11.09 4.49 -13.41
N GLN A 15 -12.04 3.89 -12.68
CA GLN A 15 -12.93 4.59 -11.76
C GLN A 15 -12.22 4.97 -10.45
N THR A 16 -11.17 4.24 -10.07
CA THR A 16 -10.39 4.48 -8.83
C THR A 16 -9.86 5.92 -8.77
N TYR A 17 -9.49 6.50 -9.91
CA TYR A 17 -8.96 7.87 -10.00
C TYR A 17 -10.02 8.98 -9.90
N GLN A 18 -11.31 8.63 -9.84
CA GLN A 18 -12.45 9.57 -9.79
C GLN A 18 -13.12 9.59 -8.42
N LEU A 19 -12.63 8.83 -7.45
CA LEU A 19 -13.22 8.73 -6.12
C LEU A 19 -12.92 9.99 -5.29
N GLU A 20 -13.98 10.59 -4.73
CA GLU A 20 -13.87 11.85 -3.98
C GLU A 20 -13.96 11.66 -2.47
N THR A 21 -14.62 10.61 -2.00
CA THR A 21 -14.82 10.36 -0.56
C THR A 21 -14.37 8.97 -0.13
N GLN A 22 -14.09 8.83 1.17
CA GLN A 22 -13.77 7.54 1.76
C GLN A 22 -14.92 6.52 1.64
N ALA A 23 -16.16 6.98 1.73
CA ALA A 23 -17.34 6.11 1.55
C ALA A 23 -17.44 5.59 0.12
N ASP A 24 -17.15 6.44 -0.88
CA ASP A 24 -17.09 6.02 -2.29
C ASP A 24 -15.97 5.02 -2.50
N THR A 25 -14.84 5.25 -1.86
CA THR A 25 -13.69 4.34 -1.89
C THR A 25 -14.04 2.97 -1.35
N LEU A 26 -14.65 2.90 -0.16
CA LEU A 26 -15.07 1.63 0.45
C LEU A 26 -16.04 0.89 -0.48
N ALA A 27 -17.10 1.57 -0.93
CA ALA A 27 -18.11 0.98 -1.83
C ALA A 27 -17.48 0.49 -3.14
N HIS A 28 -16.52 1.23 -3.68
CA HIS A 28 -15.79 0.86 -4.89
C HIS A 28 -14.97 -0.42 -4.68
N TYR A 29 -14.15 -0.50 -3.62
CA TYR A 29 -13.35 -1.70 -3.36
C TYR A 29 -14.20 -2.91 -2.96
N GLU A 30 -15.31 -2.72 -2.27
CA GLU A 30 -16.26 -3.81 -2.01
C GLU A 30 -16.88 -4.36 -3.29
N ALA A 31 -17.26 -3.48 -4.23
CA ALA A 31 -17.79 -3.90 -5.53
C ALA A 31 -16.71 -4.52 -6.45
N TRP A 32 -15.48 -4.00 -6.36
CA TRP A 32 -14.36 -4.47 -7.17
C TRP A 32 -13.72 -5.74 -6.61
N ALA A 33 -13.93 -6.05 -5.34
CA ALA A 33 -13.25 -7.15 -4.67
C ALA A 33 -13.26 -8.45 -5.48
N ASP A 34 -14.36 -8.82 -6.15
CA ASP A 34 -14.46 -10.08 -6.87
C ASP A 34 -13.53 -10.18 -8.09
N THR A 35 -13.28 -9.09 -8.81
CA THR A 35 -12.46 -9.06 -10.04
C THR A 35 -11.11 -8.36 -9.83
N TYR A 36 -10.87 -7.78 -8.64
CA TYR A 36 -9.68 -6.98 -8.35
C TYR A 36 -8.38 -7.68 -8.73
N ASP A 37 -8.17 -8.90 -8.25
CA ASP A 37 -6.92 -9.62 -8.47
C ASP A 37 -6.73 -9.97 -9.96
N GLU A 38 -7.81 -10.28 -10.68
CA GLU A 38 -7.76 -10.55 -12.13
C GLU A 38 -7.36 -9.29 -12.89
N GLU A 39 -8.05 -8.16 -12.67
CA GLU A 39 -7.76 -6.90 -13.37
C GLU A 39 -6.36 -6.37 -13.08
N ILE A 40 -5.89 -6.45 -11.83
CA ILE A 40 -4.57 -6.00 -11.42
C ILE A 40 -3.48 -6.90 -11.98
N THR A 41 -3.70 -8.23 -11.98
CA THR A 41 -2.76 -9.21 -12.54
C THR A 41 -2.65 -9.08 -14.06
N GLU A 42 -3.77 -8.85 -14.76
CA GLU A 42 -3.78 -8.58 -16.21
C GLU A 42 -2.93 -7.35 -16.60
N ASN A 43 -2.71 -6.42 -15.68
CA ASN A 43 -1.91 -5.22 -15.88
C ASN A 43 -0.49 -5.35 -15.31
N ASP A 44 -0.03 -6.56 -14.97
CA ASP A 44 1.33 -6.85 -14.47
C ASP A 44 1.72 -6.02 -13.25
N TYR A 45 0.90 -6.03 -12.18
CA TYR A 45 1.11 -5.21 -10.99
C TYR A 45 2.45 -5.49 -10.30
N ALA A 46 3.46 -4.68 -10.60
CA ALA A 46 4.84 -4.84 -10.15
C ALA A 46 5.13 -4.23 -8.77
N GLN A 47 4.28 -3.34 -8.29
CA GLN A 47 4.55 -2.54 -7.09
C GLN A 47 4.78 -3.37 -5.81
N PRO A 48 3.99 -4.44 -5.51
CA PRO A 48 4.21 -5.26 -4.32
C PRO A 48 5.60 -5.89 -4.26
N GLU A 49 6.06 -6.48 -5.37
CA GLU A 49 7.37 -7.12 -5.45
C GLU A 49 8.52 -6.12 -5.33
N ARG A 50 8.39 -4.93 -5.94
CA ARG A 50 9.36 -3.84 -5.81
C ARG A 50 9.49 -3.37 -4.37
N CYS A 51 8.36 -3.17 -3.67
CA CYS A 51 8.33 -2.77 -2.27
C CYS A 51 8.95 -3.84 -1.36
N ALA A 52 8.57 -5.11 -1.54
CA ALA A 52 9.09 -6.22 -0.77
C ALA A 52 10.61 -6.38 -0.97
N THR A 53 11.09 -6.23 -2.21
CA THR A 53 12.53 -6.27 -2.54
C THR A 53 13.27 -5.10 -1.88
N ALA A 54 12.73 -3.88 -1.96
CA ALA A 54 13.33 -2.72 -1.33
C ALA A 54 13.39 -2.88 0.20
N LEU A 55 12.29 -3.30 0.85
CA LEU A 55 12.28 -3.57 2.28
C LEU A 55 13.31 -4.64 2.65
N ALA A 56 13.38 -5.71 1.87
CA ALA A 56 14.31 -6.81 2.08
C ALA A 56 15.79 -6.40 2.00
N GLN A 57 16.11 -5.42 1.16
CA GLN A 57 17.47 -4.87 1.00
C GLN A 57 17.93 -4.09 2.24
N TYR A 58 17.02 -3.36 2.91
CA TYR A 58 17.36 -2.52 4.06
C TYR A 58 17.08 -3.18 5.41
N SER A 59 16.41 -4.34 5.42
CA SER A 59 16.16 -5.13 6.62
C SER A 59 17.40 -5.93 7.03
N THR A 60 17.66 -5.99 8.33
CA THR A 60 18.78 -6.77 8.89
C THR A 60 18.45 -8.25 9.08
N SER A 61 17.18 -8.61 9.13
CA SER A 61 16.65 -9.96 9.27
C SER A 61 15.33 -10.11 8.51
N LYS A 62 14.91 -11.33 8.24
CA LYS A 62 13.59 -11.68 7.71
C LYS A 62 12.60 -12.13 8.80
N GLU A 63 13.09 -12.37 10.01
CA GLU A 63 12.30 -12.73 11.20
C GLU A 63 11.70 -11.51 11.92
N ILE A 64 11.83 -10.31 11.34
CA ILE A 64 11.26 -9.07 11.90
C ILE A 64 9.74 -9.08 11.83
N ASP A 65 9.08 -8.37 12.75
CA ASP A 65 7.65 -8.14 12.72
C ASP A 65 7.30 -7.04 11.72
N VAL A 66 6.52 -7.38 10.68
CA VAL A 66 6.08 -6.47 9.62
C VAL A 66 4.57 -6.26 9.72
N LEU A 67 4.11 -5.00 9.69
CA LEU A 67 2.71 -4.67 9.50
C LEU A 67 2.49 -4.20 8.05
N ASP A 68 1.62 -4.88 7.33
CA ASP A 68 1.17 -4.51 5.99
C ASP A 68 -0.14 -3.71 6.10
N ILE A 69 -0.04 -2.40 5.93
CA ILE A 69 -1.16 -1.46 6.08
C ILE A 69 -1.85 -1.26 4.73
N GLY A 70 -3.18 -1.41 4.71
CA GLY A 70 -3.96 -1.40 3.48
C GLY A 70 -3.63 -2.61 2.61
N CYS A 71 -3.58 -3.78 3.25
CA CYS A 71 -3.12 -5.02 2.62
C CYS A 71 -4.05 -5.52 1.49
N GLY A 72 -5.24 -4.96 1.35
CA GLY A 72 -6.20 -5.30 0.31
C GLY A 72 -6.49 -6.79 0.24
N SER A 73 -6.43 -7.36 -0.96
CA SER A 73 -6.59 -8.80 -1.22
C SER A 73 -5.38 -9.64 -0.79
N GLY A 74 -4.28 -9.01 -0.35
CA GLY A 74 -3.09 -9.69 0.18
C GLY A 74 -1.92 -9.83 -0.79
N LEU A 75 -1.94 -9.17 -1.94
CA LEU A 75 -0.83 -9.23 -2.91
C LEU A 75 0.49 -8.71 -2.33
N SER A 76 0.44 -7.66 -1.53
CA SER A 76 1.62 -7.11 -0.83
C SER A 76 2.19 -8.09 0.20
N GLY A 77 1.33 -8.71 1.01
CA GLY A 77 1.76 -9.73 1.97
C GLY A 77 2.35 -10.97 1.30
N LEU A 78 1.79 -11.39 0.17
CA LEU A 78 2.35 -12.49 -0.61
C LEU A 78 3.75 -12.14 -1.14
N ALA A 79 3.95 -10.92 -1.65
CA ALA A 79 5.26 -10.45 -2.10
C ALA A 79 6.28 -10.36 -0.94
N LEU A 80 5.86 -9.90 0.23
CA LEU A 80 6.67 -9.89 1.45
C LEU A 80 7.08 -11.31 1.86
N SER A 81 6.12 -12.24 1.91
CA SER A 81 6.37 -13.66 2.22
C SER A 81 7.33 -14.30 1.21
N ASN A 82 7.14 -14.06 -0.09
CA ASN A 82 8.04 -14.53 -1.14
C ASN A 82 9.46 -13.94 -1.02
N SER A 83 9.59 -12.73 -0.44
CA SER A 83 10.89 -12.10 -0.12
C SER A 83 11.52 -12.63 1.18
N GLY A 84 10.86 -13.60 1.83
CA GLY A 84 11.36 -14.33 2.98
C GLY A 84 10.91 -13.78 4.34
N PHE A 85 10.05 -12.75 4.41
CA PHE A 85 9.52 -12.29 5.69
C PHE A 85 8.54 -13.31 6.26
N GLU A 86 8.69 -13.65 7.53
CA GLU A 86 7.95 -14.74 8.19
C GLU A 86 6.83 -14.24 9.11
N ASN A 87 7.00 -13.04 9.68
CA ASN A 87 6.09 -12.48 10.68
C ASN A 87 5.35 -11.27 10.11
N ILE A 88 4.31 -11.52 9.32
CA ILE A 88 3.53 -10.47 8.66
C ILE A 88 2.14 -10.42 9.28
N ASP A 89 1.74 -9.26 9.76
CA ASP A 89 0.37 -8.92 10.14
C ASP A 89 -0.20 -7.97 9.08
N GLY A 90 -1.49 -8.05 8.80
CA GLY A 90 -2.13 -7.20 7.81
C GLY A 90 -3.34 -6.47 8.35
N CYS A 91 -3.58 -5.25 7.86
CA CYS A 91 -4.82 -4.54 8.12
C CYS A 91 -5.36 -3.83 6.88
N ASP A 92 -6.68 -3.76 6.81
CA ASP A 92 -7.40 -3.03 5.77
C ASP A 92 -8.71 -2.50 6.32
N PHE A 93 -9.30 -1.50 5.68
CA PHE A 93 -10.61 -0.97 6.09
C PHE A 93 -11.78 -1.74 5.48
N SER A 94 -11.56 -2.55 4.42
CA SER A 94 -12.54 -3.38 3.74
C SER A 94 -12.56 -4.81 4.29
N PRO A 95 -13.67 -5.24 4.93
CA PRO A 95 -13.83 -6.64 5.34
C PRO A 95 -13.77 -7.63 4.16
N ALA A 96 -14.28 -7.24 2.99
CA ALA A 96 -14.27 -8.09 1.80
C ALA A 96 -12.84 -8.36 1.31
N MET A 97 -11.97 -7.34 1.33
CA MET A 97 -10.56 -7.48 1.00
C MET A 97 -9.83 -8.37 2.01
N LEU A 98 -10.07 -8.21 3.31
CA LEU A 98 -9.47 -9.06 4.34
C LEU A 98 -9.86 -10.55 4.20
N GLU A 99 -11.10 -10.84 3.77
CA GLU A 99 -11.50 -12.23 3.48
C GLU A 99 -10.67 -12.83 2.32
N LYS A 100 -10.32 -12.05 1.30
CA LYS A 100 -9.41 -12.50 0.24
C LYS A 100 -7.99 -12.66 0.76
N ALA A 101 -7.48 -11.69 1.50
CA ALA A 101 -6.14 -11.74 2.07
C ALA A 101 -5.89 -13.00 2.92
N LYS A 102 -6.90 -13.52 3.62
CA LYS A 102 -6.82 -14.78 4.37
C LYS A 102 -6.43 -15.98 3.50
N HIS A 103 -6.87 -16.01 2.25
CA HIS A 103 -6.60 -17.13 1.35
C HIS A 103 -5.15 -17.17 0.86
N THR A 104 -4.40 -16.08 0.99
CA THR A 104 -2.96 -16.04 0.64
C THR A 104 -2.10 -16.84 1.60
N ASN A 105 -2.56 -17.03 2.84
CA ASN A 105 -1.79 -17.61 3.94
C ASN A 105 -0.47 -16.87 4.25
N ALA A 106 -0.34 -15.61 3.83
CA ALA A 106 0.85 -14.79 4.07
C ALA A 106 0.87 -14.15 5.47
N TYR A 107 -0.28 -14.00 6.11
CA TYR A 107 -0.44 -13.24 7.34
C TYR A 107 -0.63 -14.12 8.57
N ARG A 108 0.01 -13.72 9.70
CA ARG A 108 -0.25 -14.30 11.02
C ARG A 108 -1.63 -13.90 11.55
N GLN A 109 -1.98 -12.62 11.38
CA GLN A 109 -3.28 -12.06 11.73
C GLN A 109 -3.71 -10.99 10.74
N LEU A 110 -5.03 -10.83 10.61
CA LEU A 110 -5.66 -9.80 9.79
C LEU A 110 -6.71 -9.09 10.64
N PHE A 111 -6.76 -7.75 10.57
CA PHE A 111 -7.71 -6.95 11.33
C PHE A 111 -8.16 -5.70 10.58
N ILE A 112 -9.34 -5.20 10.93
CA ILE A 112 -9.89 -3.98 10.34
C ILE A 112 -9.18 -2.77 10.94
N ALA A 113 -8.68 -1.86 10.09
CA ALA A 113 -8.14 -0.58 10.50
C ALA A 113 -8.30 0.46 9.39
N ASP A 114 -8.55 1.70 9.77
CA ASP A 114 -8.57 2.86 8.88
C ASP A 114 -7.27 3.63 9.03
N ILE A 115 -6.54 3.80 7.95
CA ILE A 115 -5.27 4.52 7.93
C ILE A 115 -5.42 6.02 8.22
N ASN A 116 -6.61 6.59 8.00
CA ASN A 116 -6.89 8.00 8.29
C ASN A 116 -7.14 8.26 9.77
N GLU A 117 -7.32 7.20 10.55
CA GLU A 117 -7.51 7.26 11.99
C GLU A 117 -6.24 6.78 12.71
N GLU A 118 -6.13 7.10 13.99
CA GLU A 118 -5.04 6.56 14.79
C GLU A 118 -5.21 5.04 14.95
N LEU A 119 -4.20 4.29 14.51
CA LEU A 119 -4.21 2.83 14.61
C LEU A 119 -4.29 2.41 16.10
N ALA A 120 -5.24 1.52 16.42
CA ALA A 120 -5.39 0.92 17.74
C ALA A 120 -4.29 -0.11 18.05
N ILE A 121 -3.04 0.28 17.80
CA ILE A 121 -1.82 -0.50 17.98
C ILE A 121 -0.91 0.31 18.92
N GLU A 122 -0.24 -0.34 19.85
CA GLU A 122 0.74 0.33 20.71
C GLU A 122 1.89 0.92 19.89
N ALA A 123 2.46 2.03 20.37
CA ALA A 123 3.63 2.61 19.72
C ALA A 123 4.81 1.62 19.74
N GLU A 124 5.65 1.69 18.71
CA GLU A 124 6.88 0.88 18.64
C GLU A 124 6.64 -0.64 18.73
N THR A 125 5.56 -1.13 18.11
CA THR A 125 5.22 -2.56 18.08
C THR A 125 5.96 -3.31 16.97
N TYR A 126 6.05 -2.73 15.77
CA TYR A 126 6.59 -3.39 14.58
C TYR A 126 8.01 -2.93 14.25
N ASP A 127 8.80 -3.83 13.68
CA ASP A 127 10.14 -3.51 13.15
C ASP A 127 10.03 -2.83 11.78
N ALA A 128 8.99 -3.14 11.02
CA ALA A 128 8.73 -2.49 9.75
C ALA A 128 7.22 -2.33 9.48
N VAL A 129 6.89 -1.35 8.65
CA VAL A 129 5.56 -1.15 8.05
C VAL A 129 5.71 -1.15 6.53
N SER A 130 4.79 -1.84 5.85
CA SER A 130 4.60 -1.81 4.41
C SER A 130 3.29 -1.09 4.10
N ALA A 131 3.29 -0.17 3.13
CA ALA A 131 2.15 0.58 2.65
C ALA A 131 2.17 0.65 1.12
N VAL A 132 1.56 -0.35 0.46
CA VAL A 132 1.62 -0.54 -0.99
C VAL A 132 0.28 -0.20 -1.62
N GLY A 133 0.24 0.86 -2.45
CA GLY A 133 -0.98 1.30 -3.14
C GLY A 133 -2.04 1.94 -2.25
N VAL A 134 -1.82 2.00 -0.94
CA VAL A 134 -2.83 2.45 0.03
C VAL A 134 -2.93 3.98 0.13
N LEU A 135 -1.86 4.70 -0.19
CA LEU A 135 -1.81 6.16 -0.12
C LEU A 135 -2.34 6.83 -1.41
N ALA A 136 -3.25 6.17 -2.11
CA ALA A 136 -3.72 6.55 -3.45
C ALA A 136 -4.92 7.51 -3.46
N PHE A 137 -5.29 8.14 -2.36
CA PHE A 137 -6.47 8.99 -2.27
C PHE A 137 -6.12 10.46 -2.02
N ALA A 138 -6.89 11.35 -2.65
CA ALA A 138 -6.70 12.80 -2.65
C ALA A 138 -6.64 13.48 -1.25
N HIS A 139 -6.84 12.73 -0.18
CA HIS A 139 -6.94 13.24 1.18
C HIS A 139 -6.03 12.55 2.20
N ILE A 140 -4.90 11.98 1.74
CA ILE A 140 -3.93 11.44 2.69
C ILE A 140 -3.30 12.61 3.44
N ARG A 141 -3.61 12.66 4.70
CA ARG A 141 -3.05 13.66 5.60
C ARG A 141 -1.59 13.27 5.93
N THR A 142 -0.76 14.26 6.19
CA THR A 142 0.61 14.03 6.72
C THR A 142 0.56 13.18 7.99
N GLU A 143 -0.54 13.29 8.74
CA GLU A 143 -0.83 12.51 9.94
C GLU A 143 -0.82 10.99 9.68
N ALA A 144 -1.30 10.52 8.52
CA ALA A 144 -1.29 9.09 8.19
C ALA A 144 0.13 8.52 8.19
N LEU A 145 1.11 9.24 7.61
CA LEU A 145 2.52 8.83 7.66
C LEU A 145 3.07 8.83 9.10
N ARG A 146 2.63 9.79 9.93
CA ARG A 146 3.01 9.83 11.35
C ARG A 146 2.37 8.69 12.14
N HIS A 147 1.12 8.32 11.84
CA HIS A 147 0.45 7.15 12.45
C HIS A 147 1.21 5.86 12.12
N MET A 148 1.68 5.70 10.86
CA MET A 148 2.52 4.57 10.47
C MET A 148 3.85 4.58 11.23
N LEU A 149 4.54 5.72 11.26
CA LEU A 149 5.82 5.83 11.96
C LEU A 149 5.67 5.63 13.47
N ARG A 150 4.53 5.97 14.08
CA ARG A 150 4.29 5.76 15.51
C ARG A 150 4.38 4.30 15.91
N VAL A 151 3.81 3.41 15.10
CA VAL A 151 3.78 1.96 15.40
C VAL A 151 5.09 1.24 15.07
N ILE A 152 6.01 1.90 14.36
CA ILE A 152 7.35 1.39 14.05
C ILE A 152 8.29 1.63 15.24
N LYS A 153 9.11 0.66 15.60
CA LYS A 153 10.20 0.78 16.58
C LYS A 153 11.24 1.79 16.13
N SER A 154 11.98 2.37 17.07
CA SER A 154 13.14 3.22 16.75
C SER A 154 14.13 2.45 15.86
N ASN A 155 14.62 3.10 14.81
CA ASN A 155 15.44 2.54 13.72
C ASN A 155 14.72 1.51 12.81
N GLY A 156 13.41 1.28 13.00
CA GLY A 156 12.61 0.43 12.13
C GLY A 156 12.32 1.10 10.78
N LEU A 157 11.71 0.38 9.88
CA LEU A 157 11.57 0.75 8.46
C LEU A 157 10.11 1.01 8.07
N LEU A 158 9.91 1.96 7.17
CA LEU A 158 8.66 2.18 6.45
C LEU A 158 8.94 2.05 4.95
N VAL A 159 8.34 1.08 4.28
CA VAL A 159 8.33 1.02 2.82
C VAL A 159 6.99 1.52 2.29
N ILE A 160 7.05 2.39 1.30
CA ILE A 160 5.90 2.98 0.62
C ILE A 160 5.99 2.69 -0.86
N GLY A 161 4.91 2.17 -1.44
CA GLY A 161 4.76 2.00 -2.88
C GLY A 161 3.54 2.73 -3.39
N LEU A 162 3.71 3.62 -4.38
CA LEU A 162 2.63 4.47 -4.85
C LEU A 162 2.77 4.76 -6.34
N ASN A 163 1.66 4.84 -7.07
CA ASN A 163 1.70 5.25 -8.46
C ASN A 163 2.10 6.72 -8.62
N GLU A 164 2.55 7.10 -9.81
CA GLU A 164 3.09 8.42 -10.12
C GLU A 164 2.09 9.57 -9.89
N HIS A 165 0.80 9.33 -10.13
CA HIS A 165 -0.24 10.37 -9.99
C HIS A 165 -0.37 10.93 -8.57
N TYR A 166 -0.05 10.10 -7.55
CA TYR A 166 -0.17 10.48 -6.13
C TYR A 166 1.18 10.79 -5.47
N TRP A 167 2.27 10.56 -6.20
CA TRP A 167 3.61 10.87 -5.72
C TRP A 167 4.01 12.32 -5.97
N GLU A 168 3.58 12.89 -7.10
CA GLU A 168 3.91 14.25 -7.54
C GLU A 168 2.83 15.26 -7.12
N GLY A 169 3.18 16.53 -7.00
CA GLY A 169 2.28 17.61 -6.55
C GLY A 169 2.27 17.79 -5.03
N ASP A 170 1.13 18.14 -4.43
CA ASP A 170 0.95 18.23 -2.95
C ASP A 170 0.86 16.84 -2.32
N SER A 171 1.93 16.12 -2.38
CA SER A 171 2.06 14.70 -2.57
C SER A 171 2.73 13.99 -1.39
N VAL A 172 2.68 12.67 -1.42
CA VAL A 172 3.37 11.81 -0.46
C VAL A 172 4.87 12.06 -0.49
N GLY A 173 5.48 12.32 -1.65
CA GLY A 173 6.90 12.64 -1.78
C GLY A 173 7.31 13.88 -0.97
N ASP A 174 6.53 14.98 -1.05
CA ASP A 174 6.82 16.20 -0.29
C ASP A 174 6.62 16.00 1.21
N LYS A 175 5.61 15.22 1.62
CA LYS A 175 5.39 14.87 3.03
C LYS A 175 6.54 14.03 3.60
N ILE A 176 7.10 13.10 2.81
CA ILE A 176 8.30 12.35 3.17
C ILE A 176 9.49 13.29 3.37
N ARG A 177 9.73 14.23 2.45
CA ARG A 177 10.82 15.23 2.58
C ARG A 177 10.65 16.07 3.84
N THR A 178 9.44 16.52 4.15
CA THR A 178 9.12 17.24 5.37
C THR A 178 9.46 16.44 6.62
N LEU A 179 9.10 15.15 6.69
CA LEU A 179 9.45 14.28 7.83
C LEU A 179 10.96 14.10 7.99
N CYS A 180 11.69 14.07 6.87
CA CYS A 180 13.16 14.01 6.90
C CYS A 180 13.79 15.33 7.40
N GLU A 181 13.29 16.48 6.94
CA GLU A 181 13.73 17.80 7.38
C GLU A 181 13.47 18.04 8.87
N GLU A 182 12.35 17.58 9.38
CA GLU A 182 12.00 17.60 10.81
C GLU A 182 12.82 16.62 11.65
N GLY A 183 13.60 15.74 11.03
CA GLY A 183 14.42 14.74 11.72
C GLY A 183 13.62 13.58 12.30
N VAL A 184 12.41 13.31 11.79
CA VAL A 184 11.53 12.19 12.22
C VAL A 184 11.96 10.89 11.57
N ALA A 185 12.44 10.96 10.32
CA ALA A 185 12.91 9.80 9.57
C ALA A 185 14.10 10.17 8.67
N ASP A 186 14.82 9.16 8.20
CA ASP A 186 15.79 9.25 7.11
C ASP A 186 15.28 8.54 5.89
N LEU A 187 15.33 9.19 4.71
CA LEU A 187 15.06 8.55 3.42
C LEU A 187 16.27 7.72 3.01
N LEU A 188 16.12 6.39 2.93
CA LEU A 188 17.20 5.46 2.59
C LEU A 188 17.20 5.09 1.10
N PHE A 189 16.02 5.09 0.48
CA PHE A 189 15.82 4.66 -0.90
C PHE A 189 14.61 5.38 -1.50
N GLU A 190 14.72 5.77 -2.75
CA GLU A 190 13.64 6.31 -3.56
C GLU A 190 13.91 5.93 -5.02
N GLU A 191 12.97 5.24 -5.66
CA GLU A 191 13.11 4.79 -7.04
C GLU A 191 11.80 4.86 -7.81
N TYR A 192 11.85 5.45 -9.00
CA TYR A 192 10.77 5.36 -9.99
C TYR A 192 10.93 4.10 -10.86
N GLY A 193 9.82 3.47 -11.22
CA GLY A 193 9.80 2.30 -12.10
C GLY A 193 8.38 1.79 -12.35
N ASP A 194 8.26 0.55 -12.78
CA ASP A 194 6.99 -0.08 -13.12
C ASP A 194 6.03 -0.14 -11.93
N HIS A 195 4.78 0.26 -12.16
CA HIS A 195 3.67 0.11 -11.22
C HIS A 195 2.61 -0.84 -11.80
N LEU A 196 2.01 -0.45 -12.92
CA LEU A 196 1.07 -1.24 -13.72
C LEU A 196 1.50 -1.13 -15.19
N PRO A 197 2.53 -1.87 -15.63
CA PRO A 197 3.06 -1.76 -16.99
C PRO A 197 2.02 -2.04 -18.08
N GLY A 198 1.08 -2.97 -17.85
CA GLY A 198 -0.02 -3.24 -18.78
C GLY A 198 -0.94 -2.03 -19.01
N ALA A 199 -1.04 -1.12 -18.06
CA ALA A 199 -1.77 0.15 -18.16
C ALA A 199 -0.84 1.34 -18.47
N ASN A 200 0.47 1.12 -18.67
CA ASN A 200 1.49 2.16 -18.86
C ASN A 200 1.54 3.18 -17.71
N ILE A 201 1.39 2.70 -16.47
CA ILE A 201 1.44 3.51 -15.26
C ILE A 201 2.72 3.18 -14.50
N GLY A 202 3.55 4.21 -14.26
CA GLY A 202 4.72 4.14 -13.41
C GLY A 202 4.40 4.40 -11.95
N GLY A 203 5.40 4.19 -11.09
CA GLY A 203 5.25 4.45 -9.66
C GLY A 203 6.57 4.50 -8.92
N TRP A 204 6.49 5.02 -7.73
CA TRP A 204 7.61 5.21 -6.83
C TRP A 204 7.62 4.17 -5.71
N VAL A 205 8.82 3.78 -5.31
CA VAL A 205 9.08 3.05 -4.07
C VAL A 205 10.03 3.87 -3.22
N ALA A 206 9.69 4.06 -1.96
CA ALA A 206 10.57 4.69 -0.98
C ALA A 206 10.72 3.81 0.26
N VAL A 207 11.91 3.84 0.85
CA VAL A 207 12.20 3.23 2.16
C VAL A 207 12.71 4.30 3.09
N LEU A 208 12.02 4.47 4.24
CA LEU A 208 12.40 5.38 5.30
C LEU A 208 12.86 4.57 6.53
N ARG A 209 13.77 5.16 7.30
CA ARG A 209 14.12 4.70 8.64
C ARG A 209 13.64 5.70 9.68
N LYS A 210 12.81 5.25 10.62
CA LYS A 210 12.40 6.03 11.78
C LYS A 210 13.62 6.35 12.67
N LYS A 211 13.69 7.57 13.18
CA LYS A 211 14.70 8.00 14.19
C LYS A 211 14.28 7.75 15.60
#